data_d7fc9c68ba6e22ba2fa4525c1cc2243d
#
_entry.id   d7fc9c68ba6e22ba2fa4525c1cc2243d
#
_cell.length_a   1.000
_cell.length_b   1.000
_cell.length_c   1.000
_cell.angle_alpha   90.00
_cell.angle_beta   90.00
_cell.angle_gamma   90.00
#
_symmetry.space_group_name_H-M   'P 1'
#
loop_
_entity.id
_entity.type
_entity.pdbx_description
1 polymer ?
#
loop_
_entity_poly.entity_id
_entity_poly.type
_entity_poly.pdbx_seq_one_letter_code
_entity_poly.pdbx_strand_id
1 'polypeptide(L)'
;MAALPISDDYPARRAPVVTYLLIAANVVVYLITPVAALLTRYGVDTTRECAQVVFLFEWAAIPRELLSGHAIPLHELHDSIIPGPCLGQLTQFHKTVWLSPLYAMFLHGSWLHILGNMLYLYVFGTRVEDRMGHVRYLAAYLAFGYISAYGFALTDPDGVTPLVGASGAIAGVLGAYLLINPRGRVLGTIFYVIPIRMPAWVLLGSWFVLQWLSLEADSQGDSTAYAAHVYGFIAGMIVGLVLRRSRNAYGGGALFAWR
;
A
#
# COMPACT_ATOMS: atom_id res chain seq x y z
N MET A 1 12.24 6.32 4.33
CA MET A 1 11.27 7.31 4.89
C MET A 1 11.94 8.03 6.05
N ALA A 2 11.92 9.36 6.06
CA ALA A 2 12.62 10.12 7.13
C ALA A 2 11.77 10.37 8.39
N ALA A 3 10.50 9.99 8.38
CA ALA A 3 9.58 10.20 9.50
C ALA A 3 8.61 9.02 9.64
N LEU A 4 8.38 8.56 10.89
CA LEU A 4 7.38 7.55 11.23
C LEU A 4 6.24 8.23 11.99
N PRO A 5 4.96 8.03 11.61
CA PRO A 5 3.83 8.52 12.40
C PRO A 5 3.64 7.62 13.64
N ILE A 6 3.33 8.24 14.78
CA ILE A 6 3.07 7.53 16.03
C ILE A 6 1.59 7.63 16.41
N SER A 7 1.00 8.82 16.31
CA SER A 7 -0.39 9.06 16.66
C SER A 7 -0.93 10.31 15.99
N ASP A 8 -2.27 10.38 15.88
CA ASP A 8 -3.02 11.57 15.50
C ASP A 8 -3.72 12.15 16.75
N ASP A 9 -3.80 13.47 16.83
CA ASP A 9 -4.44 14.18 17.96
C ASP A 9 -5.98 14.08 17.94
N TYR A 10 -6.58 13.47 16.93
CA TYR A 10 -8.03 13.34 16.79
C TYR A 10 -8.55 12.03 17.38
N PRO A 11 -9.36 12.08 18.44
CA PRO A 11 -10.04 10.89 18.94
C PRO A 11 -11.04 10.39 17.89
N ALA A 12 -10.97 9.11 17.55
CA ALA A 12 -11.98 8.46 16.72
C ALA A 12 -13.32 8.45 17.45
N ARG A 13 -14.40 8.78 16.76
CA ARG A 13 -15.78 8.77 17.31
C ARG A 13 -16.42 7.39 17.20
N ARG A 14 -15.93 6.57 16.26
CA ARG A 14 -16.40 5.22 16.00
C ARG A 14 -15.23 4.25 16.10
N ALA A 15 -15.49 3.02 16.52
CA ALA A 15 -14.49 1.96 16.49
C ALA A 15 -14.04 1.71 15.04
N PRO A 16 -12.75 1.76 14.73
CA PRO A 16 -12.23 1.58 13.36
C PRO A 16 -12.11 0.09 13.02
N VAL A 17 -13.25 -0.58 12.91
CA VAL A 17 -13.34 -2.05 12.76
C VAL A 17 -12.67 -2.52 11.47
N VAL A 18 -12.90 -1.84 10.35
CA VAL A 18 -12.32 -2.23 9.06
C VAL A 18 -10.81 -2.04 9.05
N THR A 19 -10.32 -0.95 9.63
CA THR A 19 -8.87 -0.73 9.77
C THR A 19 -8.22 -1.88 10.55
N TYR A 20 -8.80 -2.28 11.67
CA TYR A 20 -8.26 -3.39 12.48
C TYR A 20 -8.36 -4.74 11.77
N LEU A 21 -9.45 -4.99 11.05
CA LEU A 21 -9.60 -6.20 10.25
C LEU A 21 -8.59 -6.26 9.10
N LEU A 22 -8.33 -5.14 8.42
CA LEU A 22 -7.30 -5.07 7.38
C LEU A 22 -5.90 -5.31 7.95
N ILE A 23 -5.58 -4.71 9.11
CA ILE A 23 -4.31 -4.96 9.80
C ILE A 23 -4.19 -6.44 10.17
N ALA A 24 -5.22 -7.01 10.81
CA ALA A 24 -5.21 -8.42 11.21
C ALA A 24 -5.04 -9.36 9.99
N ALA A 25 -5.77 -9.11 8.90
CA ALA A 25 -5.68 -9.88 7.67
C ALA A 25 -4.26 -9.83 7.08
N ASN A 26 -3.66 -8.64 7.00
CA ASN A 26 -2.29 -8.46 6.51
C ASN A 26 -1.28 -9.23 7.37
N VAL A 27 -1.39 -9.12 8.69
CA VAL A 27 -0.51 -9.84 9.62
C VAL A 27 -0.66 -11.35 9.46
N VAL A 28 -1.90 -11.86 9.44
CA VAL A 28 -2.16 -13.31 9.29
C VAL A 28 -1.59 -13.82 7.96
N VAL A 29 -1.90 -13.12 6.85
CA VAL A 29 -1.37 -13.51 5.53
C VAL A 29 0.15 -13.50 5.54
N TYR A 30 0.79 -12.46 6.07
CA TYR A 30 2.25 -12.39 6.12
C TYR A 30 2.87 -13.57 6.89
N LEU A 31 2.33 -13.90 8.07
CA LEU A 31 2.86 -14.96 8.93
C LEU A 31 2.81 -16.36 8.27
N ILE A 32 1.88 -16.58 7.34
CA ILE A 32 1.74 -17.87 6.63
C ILE A 32 2.50 -17.90 5.31
N THR A 33 3.13 -16.80 4.86
CA THR A 33 3.92 -16.75 3.62
C THR A 33 5.36 -17.26 3.82
N PRO A 34 6.05 -17.67 2.75
CA PRO A 34 7.46 -18.05 2.85
C PRO A 34 8.36 -16.88 3.27
N VAL A 35 7.93 -15.64 3.06
CA VAL A 35 8.70 -14.41 3.39
C VAL A 35 8.87 -14.23 4.90
N ALA A 36 7.87 -14.58 5.71
CA ALA A 36 7.96 -14.48 7.17
C ALA A 36 8.98 -15.46 7.78
N ALA A 37 9.36 -16.50 7.04
CA ALA A 37 10.31 -17.54 7.46
C ALA A 37 9.91 -18.30 8.74
N LEU A 38 8.62 -18.32 9.07
CA LEU A 38 8.12 -18.98 10.29
C LEU A 38 7.70 -20.43 10.06
N LEU A 39 7.31 -20.79 8.84
CA LEU A 39 6.80 -22.10 8.51
C LEU A 39 7.89 -22.98 7.88
N THR A 40 8.20 -24.09 8.50
CA THR A 40 9.22 -25.06 8.03
C THR A 40 8.87 -25.73 6.69
N ARG A 41 7.59 -25.73 6.30
CA ARG A 41 7.12 -26.29 5.01
C ARG A 41 7.76 -25.64 3.78
N TYR A 42 8.27 -24.44 3.92
CA TYR A 42 8.94 -23.72 2.82
C TYR A 42 10.44 -24.01 2.74
N GLY A 43 10.95 -24.89 3.59
CA GLY A 43 12.37 -25.22 3.63
C GLY A 43 13.23 -24.14 4.29
N VAL A 44 14.53 -24.23 4.05
CA VAL A 44 15.54 -23.29 4.53
C VAL A 44 16.44 -22.83 3.37
N ASP A 45 17.18 -21.76 3.56
CA ASP A 45 18.16 -21.22 2.61
C ASP A 45 17.60 -21.10 1.17
N THR A 46 18.31 -21.60 0.17
CA THR A 46 17.93 -21.53 -1.24
C THR A 46 16.54 -22.13 -1.53
N THR A 47 16.13 -23.20 -0.84
CA THR A 47 14.79 -23.77 -1.02
C THR A 47 13.71 -22.77 -0.65
N ARG A 48 13.88 -22.05 0.46
CA ARG A 48 12.93 -21.02 0.90
C ARG A 48 12.97 -19.79 0.00
N GLU A 49 14.16 -19.39 -0.45
CA GLU A 49 14.27 -18.28 -1.42
C GLU A 49 13.52 -18.59 -2.72
N CYS A 50 13.65 -19.79 -3.24
CA CYS A 50 12.90 -20.22 -4.41
C CYS A 50 11.38 -20.28 -4.12
N ALA A 51 10.97 -20.76 -2.95
CA ALA A 51 9.57 -20.75 -2.55
C ALA A 51 9.02 -19.32 -2.47
N GLN A 52 9.81 -18.33 -2.04
CA GLN A 52 9.42 -16.91 -2.05
C GLN A 52 9.22 -16.39 -3.47
N VAL A 53 10.15 -16.67 -4.37
CA VAL A 53 10.06 -16.24 -5.77
C VAL A 53 8.82 -16.85 -6.44
N VAL A 54 8.64 -18.17 -6.34
CA VAL A 54 7.45 -18.86 -6.89
C VAL A 54 6.16 -18.28 -6.33
N PHE A 55 6.10 -18.08 -5.02
CA PHE A 55 4.94 -17.51 -4.34
C PHE A 55 4.61 -16.10 -4.84
N LEU A 56 5.62 -15.24 -5.04
CA LEU A 56 5.41 -13.89 -5.53
C LEU A 56 4.92 -13.88 -6.97
N PHE A 57 5.47 -14.71 -7.85
CA PHE A 57 5.00 -14.82 -9.24
C PHE A 57 3.58 -15.37 -9.33
N GLU A 58 3.18 -16.24 -8.41
CA GLU A 58 1.84 -16.81 -8.38
C GLU A 58 0.78 -15.82 -7.89
N TRP A 59 1.10 -14.99 -6.87
CA TRP A 59 0.08 -14.21 -6.16
C TRP A 59 0.20 -12.70 -6.32
N ALA A 60 1.38 -12.16 -6.61
CA ALA A 60 1.60 -10.72 -6.73
C ALA A 60 1.02 -10.15 -8.02
N ALA A 61 0.81 -8.84 -8.04
CA ALA A 61 0.45 -8.11 -9.25
C ALA A 61 1.70 -7.83 -10.08
N ILE A 62 1.71 -8.23 -11.35
CA ILE A 62 2.81 -8.02 -12.28
C ILE A 62 2.31 -7.10 -13.40
N PRO A 63 3.01 -5.99 -13.72
CA PRO A 63 2.56 -4.99 -14.68
C PRO A 63 2.16 -5.56 -16.04
N ARG A 64 3.05 -6.32 -16.64
CA ARG A 64 2.84 -6.96 -17.94
C ARG A 64 1.61 -7.88 -17.94
N GLU A 65 1.40 -8.64 -16.86
CA GLU A 65 0.22 -9.49 -16.73
C GLU A 65 -1.08 -8.69 -16.58
N LEU A 66 -1.04 -7.62 -15.77
CA LEU A 66 -2.22 -6.76 -15.57
C LEU A 66 -2.71 -6.13 -16.88
N LEU A 67 -1.78 -5.73 -17.76
CA LEU A 67 -2.11 -5.08 -19.02
C LEU A 67 -2.44 -6.09 -20.13
N SER A 68 -1.79 -7.25 -20.16
CA SER A 68 -2.09 -8.31 -21.13
C SER A 68 -3.33 -9.14 -20.75
N GLY A 69 -3.69 -9.19 -19.47
CA GLY A 69 -4.74 -10.05 -18.94
C GLY A 69 -4.36 -11.52 -18.78
N HIS A 70 -3.09 -11.88 -19.02
CA HIS A 70 -2.60 -13.26 -18.99
C HIS A 70 -1.35 -13.39 -18.12
N ALA A 71 -1.22 -14.52 -17.43
CA ALA A 71 0.01 -14.85 -16.70
C ALA A 71 1.19 -15.01 -17.68
N ILE A 72 2.39 -14.64 -17.25
CA ILE A 72 3.61 -14.80 -18.04
C ILE A 72 3.85 -16.28 -18.30
N PRO A 73 4.04 -16.70 -19.57
CA PRO A 73 4.35 -18.09 -19.91
C PRO A 73 5.72 -18.51 -19.34
N LEU A 74 5.84 -19.76 -18.90
CA LEU A 74 7.09 -20.28 -18.33
C LEU A 74 8.32 -20.11 -19.24
N HIS A 75 8.14 -20.25 -20.55
CA HIS A 75 9.25 -20.13 -21.50
C HIS A 75 9.82 -18.72 -21.63
N GLU A 76 9.10 -17.71 -21.10
CA GLU A 76 9.56 -16.33 -21.03
C GLU A 76 10.24 -16.01 -19.69
N LEU A 77 10.14 -16.90 -18.71
CA LEU A 77 10.80 -16.78 -17.43
C LEU A 77 12.19 -17.43 -17.51
N HIS A 78 13.22 -16.61 -17.47
CA HIS A 78 14.61 -17.03 -17.61
C HIS A 78 15.48 -16.42 -16.50
N ASP A 79 16.76 -16.75 -16.48
CA ASP A 79 17.71 -16.39 -15.41
C ASP A 79 17.80 -14.90 -15.10
N SER A 80 17.47 -14.01 -16.04
CA SER A 80 17.45 -12.57 -15.79
C SER A 80 16.21 -12.09 -15.00
N ILE A 81 15.16 -12.94 -14.95
CA ILE A 81 13.90 -12.63 -14.23
C ILE A 81 13.85 -13.44 -12.94
N ILE A 82 14.24 -14.70 -13.00
CA ILE A 82 14.20 -15.64 -11.87
C ILE A 82 15.58 -16.23 -11.62
N PRO A 83 16.08 -16.28 -10.38
CA PRO A 83 17.36 -16.90 -10.06
C PRO A 83 17.44 -18.33 -10.60
N GLY A 84 18.53 -18.66 -11.32
CA GLY A 84 18.72 -19.93 -11.99
C GLY A 84 18.43 -21.18 -11.14
N PRO A 85 18.84 -21.26 -9.86
CA PRO A 85 18.50 -22.38 -8.99
C PRO A 85 17.00 -22.61 -8.79
N CYS A 86 16.17 -21.57 -9.01
CA CYS A 86 14.73 -21.63 -8.79
C CYS A 86 13.92 -22.00 -10.05
N LEU A 87 14.50 -21.88 -11.24
CA LEU A 87 13.81 -22.17 -12.52
C LEU A 87 13.24 -23.59 -12.56
N GLY A 88 13.97 -24.58 -12.05
CA GLY A 88 13.52 -25.97 -12.00
C GLY A 88 12.35 -26.25 -11.06
N GLN A 89 11.97 -25.30 -10.24
CA GLN A 89 10.84 -25.41 -9.28
C GLN A 89 9.58 -24.74 -9.82
N LEU A 90 9.66 -24.02 -10.95
CA LEU A 90 8.51 -23.36 -11.54
C LEU A 90 7.56 -24.33 -12.21
N THR A 91 6.28 -24.12 -11.98
CA THR A 91 5.19 -24.74 -12.73
C THR A 91 4.39 -23.66 -13.43
N GLN A 92 3.61 -24.02 -14.45
CA GLN A 92 2.73 -23.03 -15.09
C GLN A 92 1.81 -22.39 -14.04
N PHE A 93 1.84 -21.06 -13.94
CA PHE A 93 0.98 -20.33 -13.02
C PHE A 93 -0.45 -20.27 -13.54
N HIS A 94 -1.40 -20.68 -12.69
CA HIS A 94 -2.84 -20.62 -12.99
C HIS A 94 -3.50 -19.52 -12.18
N LYS A 95 -2.97 -18.29 -12.27
CA LYS A 95 -3.51 -17.17 -11.51
C LYS A 95 -4.60 -16.42 -12.28
N THR A 96 -5.56 -15.91 -11.54
CA THR A 96 -6.55 -14.98 -12.07
C THR A 96 -5.97 -13.56 -12.00
N VAL A 97 -5.43 -13.10 -13.12
CA VAL A 97 -4.63 -11.86 -13.19
C VAL A 97 -5.37 -10.65 -12.63
N TRP A 98 -6.66 -10.49 -12.94
CA TRP A 98 -7.44 -9.34 -12.46
C TRP A 98 -7.69 -9.34 -10.93
N LEU A 99 -7.52 -10.48 -10.25
CA LEU A 99 -7.53 -10.57 -8.77
C LEU A 99 -6.17 -10.32 -8.15
N SER A 100 -5.09 -10.37 -8.92
CA SER A 100 -3.74 -10.22 -8.38
C SER A 100 -3.51 -8.87 -7.66
N PRO A 101 -4.11 -7.73 -8.04
CA PRO A 101 -4.04 -6.51 -7.24
C PRO A 101 -4.63 -6.67 -5.84
N LEU A 102 -5.74 -7.43 -5.73
CA LEU A 102 -6.35 -7.70 -4.43
C LEU A 102 -5.41 -8.53 -3.55
N TYR A 103 -4.83 -9.60 -4.09
CA TYR A 103 -3.89 -10.43 -3.33
C TYR A 103 -2.63 -9.66 -2.96
N ALA A 104 -2.07 -8.91 -3.91
CA ALA A 104 -0.88 -8.09 -3.72
C ALA A 104 -0.99 -7.13 -2.52
N MET A 105 -2.18 -6.58 -2.25
CA MET A 105 -2.42 -5.69 -1.11
C MET A 105 -2.20 -6.37 0.25
N PHE A 106 -2.17 -7.69 0.33
CA PHE A 106 -1.94 -8.44 1.56
C PHE A 106 -0.57 -9.10 1.63
N LEU A 107 0.22 -9.04 0.54
CA LEU A 107 1.56 -9.59 0.48
C LEU A 107 2.60 -8.54 0.91
N HIS A 108 3.66 -8.98 1.58
CA HIS A 108 4.74 -8.08 2.00
C HIS A 108 6.09 -8.75 1.84
N GLY A 109 7.07 -7.99 1.36
CA GLY A 109 8.41 -8.48 1.05
C GLY A 109 9.36 -8.57 2.26
N SER A 110 9.01 -8.01 3.42
CA SER A 110 9.84 -8.06 4.64
C SER A 110 9.07 -7.65 5.88
N TRP A 111 9.63 -7.96 7.06
CA TRP A 111 9.10 -7.51 8.36
C TRP A 111 9.00 -6.00 8.46
N LEU A 112 10.01 -5.26 8.00
CA LEU A 112 9.99 -3.80 8.03
C LEU A 112 8.91 -3.24 7.11
N HIS A 113 8.68 -3.89 5.96
CA HIS A 113 7.64 -3.50 4.99
C HIS A 113 6.24 -3.64 5.61
N ILE A 114 5.92 -4.78 6.22
CA ILE A 114 4.60 -4.94 6.86
C ILE A 114 4.43 -4.05 8.08
N LEU A 115 5.43 -3.93 8.95
CA LEU A 115 5.35 -3.08 10.14
C LEU A 115 5.11 -1.61 9.76
N GLY A 116 5.83 -1.11 8.76
CA GLY A 116 5.62 0.24 8.23
C GLY A 116 4.19 0.43 7.71
N ASN A 117 3.71 -0.48 6.87
CA ASN A 117 2.35 -0.42 6.33
C ASN A 117 1.29 -0.44 7.42
N MET A 118 1.40 -1.35 8.39
CA MET A 118 0.42 -1.44 9.48
C MET A 118 0.43 -0.22 10.38
N LEU A 119 1.58 0.38 10.62
CA LEU A 119 1.69 1.61 11.39
C LEU A 119 0.97 2.78 10.69
N TYR A 120 1.25 2.99 9.40
CA TYR A 120 0.56 4.04 8.63
C TYR A 120 -0.94 3.79 8.53
N LEU A 121 -1.35 2.55 8.29
CA LEU A 121 -2.76 2.17 8.24
C LEU A 121 -3.46 2.41 9.59
N TYR A 122 -2.80 2.05 10.69
CA TYR A 122 -3.32 2.29 12.04
C TYR A 122 -3.53 3.78 12.31
N VAL A 123 -2.52 4.62 12.06
CA VAL A 123 -2.58 6.05 12.40
C VAL A 123 -3.58 6.80 11.53
N PHE A 124 -3.56 6.59 10.22
CA PHE A 124 -4.36 7.39 9.29
C PHE A 124 -5.67 6.73 8.88
N GLY A 125 -5.69 5.39 8.81
CA GLY A 125 -6.88 4.63 8.43
C GLY A 125 -8.02 4.81 9.38
N THR A 126 -7.75 4.78 10.68
CA THR A 126 -8.75 4.98 11.74
C THR A 126 -9.55 6.26 11.56
N ARG A 127 -8.88 7.34 11.17
CA ARG A 127 -9.50 8.65 10.98
C ARG A 127 -10.31 8.72 9.69
N VAL A 128 -9.80 8.16 8.61
CA VAL A 128 -10.50 8.13 7.32
C VAL A 128 -11.74 7.24 7.42
N GLU A 129 -11.64 6.09 8.09
CA GLU A 129 -12.76 5.21 8.36
C GLU A 129 -13.84 5.89 9.21
N ASP A 130 -13.46 6.59 10.30
CA ASP A 130 -14.41 7.37 11.12
C ASP A 130 -15.19 8.40 10.30
N ARG A 131 -14.54 8.99 9.30
CA ARG A 131 -15.12 10.00 8.42
C ARG A 131 -16.03 9.43 7.35
N MET A 132 -15.64 8.29 6.74
CA MET A 132 -16.36 7.66 5.62
C MET A 132 -17.43 6.66 6.08
N GLY A 133 -17.25 6.06 7.25
CA GLY A 133 -17.95 4.86 7.70
C GLY A 133 -17.35 3.59 7.06
N HIS A 134 -17.60 2.46 7.70
CA HIS A 134 -16.94 1.18 7.44
C HIS A 134 -17.02 0.72 5.98
N VAL A 135 -18.22 0.66 5.41
CA VAL A 135 -18.43 0.12 4.05
C VAL A 135 -17.77 0.99 2.97
N ARG A 136 -17.96 2.32 3.06
CA ARG A 136 -17.35 3.25 2.08
C ARG A 136 -15.84 3.26 2.20
N TYR A 137 -15.32 3.16 3.41
CA TYR A 137 -13.89 3.09 3.65
C TYR A 137 -13.28 1.82 3.04
N LEU A 138 -13.88 0.65 3.27
CA LEU A 138 -13.42 -0.59 2.67
C LEU A 138 -13.44 -0.53 1.13
N ALA A 139 -14.55 -0.05 0.55
CA ALA A 139 -14.67 0.09 -0.90
C ALA A 139 -13.61 1.05 -1.47
N ALA A 140 -13.36 2.17 -0.80
CA ALA A 140 -12.34 3.13 -1.20
C ALA A 140 -10.92 2.54 -1.07
N TYR A 141 -10.63 1.84 0.04
CA TYR A 141 -9.34 1.18 0.26
C TYR A 141 -9.01 0.18 -0.86
N LEU A 142 -9.99 -0.68 -1.21
CA LEU A 142 -9.82 -1.63 -2.32
C LEU A 142 -9.64 -0.91 -3.65
N ALA A 143 -10.46 0.11 -3.93
CA ALA A 143 -10.34 0.91 -5.16
C ALA A 143 -8.97 1.60 -5.27
N PHE A 144 -8.44 2.16 -4.17
CA PHE A 144 -7.11 2.76 -4.15
C PHE A 144 -6.02 1.74 -4.49
N GLY A 145 -6.11 0.52 -3.96
CA GLY A 145 -5.17 -0.55 -4.27
C GLY A 145 -5.19 -0.94 -5.75
N TYR A 146 -6.38 -1.08 -6.33
CA TYR A 146 -6.51 -1.35 -7.77
C TYR A 146 -5.99 -0.20 -8.63
N ILE A 147 -6.38 1.04 -8.35
CA ILE A 147 -5.89 2.23 -9.08
C ILE A 147 -4.37 2.32 -8.99
N SER A 148 -3.81 2.05 -7.82
CA SER A 148 -2.37 2.02 -7.57
C SER A 148 -1.67 0.96 -8.41
N ALA A 149 -2.17 -0.27 -8.44
CA ALA A 149 -1.56 -1.38 -9.17
C ALA A 149 -1.62 -1.16 -10.69
N TYR A 150 -2.77 -0.75 -11.22
CA TYR A 150 -2.88 -0.45 -12.64
C TYR A 150 -2.13 0.82 -13.04
N GLY A 151 -2.13 1.86 -12.19
CA GLY A 151 -1.33 3.05 -12.40
C GLY A 151 0.17 2.72 -12.48
N PHE A 152 0.65 1.87 -11.59
CA PHE A 152 2.00 1.33 -11.66
C PHE A 152 2.25 0.57 -12.97
N ALA A 153 1.35 -0.34 -13.36
CA ALA A 153 1.49 -1.10 -14.59
C ALA A 153 1.56 -0.20 -15.85
N LEU A 154 0.89 0.95 -15.84
CA LEU A 154 0.95 1.90 -16.94
C LEU A 154 2.29 2.65 -17.03
N THR A 155 3.06 2.74 -15.95
CA THR A 155 4.40 3.37 -15.97
C THR A 155 5.50 2.43 -16.46
N ASP A 156 5.29 1.11 -16.31
CA ASP A 156 6.21 0.08 -16.80
C ASP A 156 5.41 -1.07 -17.42
N PRO A 157 4.87 -0.88 -18.65
CA PRO A 157 3.96 -1.85 -19.28
C PRO A 157 4.54 -3.23 -19.52
N ASP A 158 5.84 -3.33 -19.73
CA ASP A 158 6.57 -4.58 -19.98
C ASP A 158 7.21 -5.13 -18.69
N GLY A 159 7.02 -4.46 -17.58
CA GLY A 159 7.61 -4.79 -16.29
C GLY A 159 7.15 -6.16 -15.79
N VAL A 160 8.12 -6.93 -15.30
CA VAL A 160 7.91 -8.27 -14.75
C VAL A 160 8.14 -8.35 -13.25
N THR A 161 8.49 -7.23 -12.62
CA THR A 161 8.72 -7.16 -11.17
C THR A 161 7.40 -7.29 -10.41
N PRO A 162 7.29 -8.25 -9.48
CA PRO A 162 6.08 -8.44 -8.69
C PRO A 162 5.81 -7.26 -7.74
N LEU A 163 4.68 -6.58 -7.92
CA LEU A 163 4.20 -5.55 -7.00
C LEU A 163 3.51 -6.22 -5.81
N VAL A 164 3.95 -5.89 -4.60
CA VAL A 164 3.40 -6.37 -3.33
C VAL A 164 3.30 -5.25 -2.31
N GLY A 165 2.35 -5.34 -1.43
CA GLY A 165 2.16 -4.43 -0.30
C GLY A 165 0.83 -3.72 -0.31
N ALA A 166 0.35 -3.44 0.90
CA ALA A 166 -0.82 -2.59 1.13
C ALA A 166 -0.55 -1.11 0.79
N SER A 167 0.70 -0.75 0.52
CA SER A 167 1.19 0.63 0.53
C SER A 167 0.52 1.54 -0.51
N GLY A 168 0.15 1.01 -1.68
CA GLY A 168 -0.61 1.77 -2.69
C GLY A 168 -2.01 2.16 -2.21
N ALA A 169 -2.73 1.22 -1.58
CA ALA A 169 -4.03 1.50 -0.96
C ALA A 169 -3.89 2.46 0.24
N ILE A 170 -2.85 2.27 1.06
CA ILE A 170 -2.53 3.15 2.19
C ILE A 170 -2.19 4.55 1.69
N ALA A 171 -1.44 4.70 0.59
CA ALA A 171 -1.18 5.99 -0.03
C ALA A 171 -2.49 6.71 -0.37
N GLY A 172 -3.51 5.99 -0.87
CA GLY A 172 -4.86 6.53 -1.06
C GLY A 172 -5.50 7.00 0.25
N VAL A 173 -5.36 6.24 1.32
CA VAL A 173 -5.81 6.66 2.66
C VAL A 173 -5.09 7.94 3.10
N LEU A 174 -3.78 8.06 2.87
CA LEU A 174 -3.00 9.27 3.21
C LEU A 174 -3.46 10.49 2.40
N GLY A 175 -3.71 10.33 1.10
CA GLY A 175 -4.23 11.37 0.23
C GLY A 175 -5.61 11.86 0.67
N ALA A 176 -6.51 10.94 1.03
CA ALA A 176 -7.83 11.26 1.59
C ALA A 176 -7.69 11.98 2.94
N TYR A 177 -6.85 11.47 3.85
CA TYR A 177 -6.59 12.09 5.15
C TYR A 177 -6.10 13.52 5.01
N LEU A 178 -5.15 13.77 4.11
CA LEU A 178 -4.57 15.10 3.88
C LEU A 178 -5.65 16.14 3.59
N LEU A 179 -6.66 15.80 2.80
CA LEU A 179 -7.73 16.74 2.43
C LEU A 179 -8.85 16.82 3.45
N ILE A 180 -9.10 15.76 4.21
CA ILE A 180 -10.07 15.73 5.30
C ILE A 180 -9.57 16.52 6.52
N ASN A 181 -8.27 16.38 6.84
CA ASN A 181 -7.68 16.92 8.06
C ASN A 181 -6.28 17.53 7.85
N PRO A 182 -6.10 18.53 6.97
CA PRO A 182 -4.79 19.05 6.57
C PRO A 182 -4.02 19.68 7.75
N ARG A 183 -4.71 20.26 8.72
CA ARG A 183 -4.14 20.92 9.89
C ARG A 183 -4.10 20.03 11.14
N GLY A 184 -4.55 18.78 11.04
CA GLY A 184 -4.43 17.80 12.12
C GLY A 184 -2.97 17.65 12.53
N ARG A 185 -2.71 17.58 13.82
CA ARG A 185 -1.35 17.39 14.34
C ARG A 185 -1.07 15.91 14.44
N VAL A 186 -0.02 15.50 13.76
CA VAL A 186 0.47 14.13 13.80
C VAL A 186 1.77 14.12 14.62
N LEU A 187 1.82 13.29 15.64
CA LEU A 187 3.06 12.97 16.32
C LEU A 187 3.83 11.97 15.45
N GLY A 188 4.97 12.35 14.99
CA GLY A 188 5.88 11.49 14.24
C GLY A 188 7.31 11.62 14.76
N THR A 189 8.22 10.81 14.22
CA THR A 189 9.64 10.94 14.50
C THR A 189 10.37 11.48 13.27
N ILE A 190 11.36 12.37 13.48
CA ILE A 190 12.33 12.72 12.46
C ILE A 190 13.57 11.86 12.70
N PHE A 191 14.14 11.32 11.61
CA PHE A 191 15.27 10.37 11.65
C PHE A 191 15.03 9.19 12.59
N TYR A 192 13.76 8.77 12.73
CA TYR A 192 13.31 7.65 13.58
C TYR A 192 13.52 7.82 15.09
N VAL A 193 14.08 8.92 15.54
CA VAL A 193 14.51 9.13 16.94
C VAL A 193 13.84 10.34 17.59
N ILE A 194 13.74 11.47 16.89
CA ILE A 194 13.28 12.72 17.48
C ILE A 194 11.76 12.86 17.34
N PRO A 195 10.97 12.73 18.42
CA PRO A 195 9.54 12.92 18.35
C PRO A 195 9.20 14.39 18.08
N ILE A 196 8.37 14.64 17.09
CA ILE A 196 7.90 15.97 16.73
C ILE A 196 6.43 15.93 16.37
N ARG A 197 5.70 16.96 16.78
CA ARG A 197 4.32 17.20 16.34
C ARG A 197 4.31 18.15 15.17
N MET A 198 3.78 17.69 14.04
CA MET A 198 3.70 18.51 12.84
C MET A 198 2.31 18.44 12.21
N PRO A 199 1.91 19.47 11.46
CA PRO A 199 0.65 19.42 10.70
C PRO A 199 0.71 18.31 9.65
N ALA A 200 -0.44 17.65 9.42
CA ALA A 200 -0.52 16.56 8.45
C ALA A 200 -0.05 16.96 7.04
N TRP A 201 -0.32 18.21 6.63
CA TRP A 201 0.10 18.67 5.30
C TRP A 201 1.63 18.73 5.16
N VAL A 202 2.37 18.98 6.24
CA VAL A 202 3.84 18.94 6.23
C VAL A 202 4.32 17.49 6.09
N LEU A 203 3.82 16.59 6.97
CA LEU A 203 4.24 15.20 6.98
C LEU A 203 3.88 14.47 5.67
N LEU A 204 2.60 14.53 5.28
CA LEU A 204 2.10 13.79 4.13
C LEU A 204 2.45 14.47 2.81
N GLY A 205 2.50 15.81 2.78
CA GLY A 205 2.93 16.55 1.60
C GLY A 205 4.41 16.31 1.30
N SER A 206 5.28 16.37 2.30
CA SER A 206 6.71 16.05 2.11
C SER A 206 6.90 14.58 1.72
N TRP A 207 6.14 13.66 2.32
CA TRP A 207 6.17 12.25 1.93
C TRP A 207 5.80 12.06 0.46
N PHE A 208 4.71 12.70 0.00
CA PHE A 208 4.28 12.63 -1.39
C PHE A 208 5.32 13.22 -2.37
N VAL A 209 5.87 14.39 -2.04
CA VAL A 209 6.93 15.01 -2.86
C VAL A 209 8.14 14.10 -2.96
N LEU A 210 8.54 13.45 -1.87
CA LEU A 210 9.64 12.49 -1.90
C LEU A 210 9.32 11.27 -2.77
N GLN A 211 8.08 10.75 -2.74
CA GLN A 211 7.67 9.66 -3.65
C GLN A 211 7.76 10.09 -5.12
N TRP A 212 7.28 11.30 -5.43
CA TRP A 212 7.34 11.85 -6.78
C TRP A 212 8.79 12.03 -7.26
N LEU A 213 9.63 12.67 -6.45
CA LEU A 213 11.04 12.86 -6.79
C LEU A 213 11.80 11.54 -6.94
N SER A 214 11.49 10.54 -6.11
CA SER A 214 12.08 9.21 -6.23
C SER A 214 11.65 8.50 -7.50
N LEU A 215 10.40 8.67 -7.93
CA LEU A 215 9.91 8.15 -9.20
C LEU A 215 10.66 8.77 -10.40
N GLU A 216 10.84 10.10 -10.39
CA GLU A 216 11.56 10.81 -11.45
C GLU A 216 13.08 10.47 -11.47
N ALA A 217 13.67 10.21 -10.29
CA ALA A 217 15.09 9.87 -10.17
C ALA A 217 15.42 8.41 -10.54
N ASP A 218 14.41 7.56 -10.63
CA ASP A 218 14.59 6.13 -10.87
C ASP A 218 14.77 5.79 -12.34
N SER A 219 16.01 5.94 -12.79
CA SER A 219 16.40 5.57 -14.16
C SER A 219 16.70 4.07 -14.34
N GLN A 220 16.66 3.28 -13.26
CA GLN A 220 17.11 1.88 -13.26
C GLN A 220 16.00 0.83 -13.08
N GLY A 221 14.74 1.27 -12.90
CA GLY A 221 13.59 0.34 -12.77
C GLY A 221 13.48 -0.39 -11.43
N ASP A 222 14.30 -0.03 -10.43
CA ASP A 222 14.29 -0.66 -9.10
C ASP A 222 13.20 -0.11 -8.17
N SER A 223 12.54 0.98 -8.54
CA SER A 223 11.65 1.75 -7.66
C SER A 223 10.17 1.58 -7.98
N THR A 224 9.80 0.44 -8.36
CA THR A 224 8.44 0.01 -8.69
C THR A 224 7.35 0.51 -7.76
N ALA A 225 7.66 0.70 -6.48
CA ALA A 225 6.68 1.12 -5.48
C ALA A 225 6.30 2.61 -5.55
N TYR A 226 7.16 3.49 -6.07
CA TYR A 226 6.91 4.94 -6.03
C TYR A 226 5.73 5.35 -6.92
N ALA A 227 5.64 4.81 -8.14
CA ALA A 227 4.51 5.05 -9.03
C ALA A 227 3.19 4.61 -8.39
N ALA A 228 3.15 3.39 -7.83
CA ALA A 228 1.98 2.89 -7.12
C ALA A 228 1.52 3.83 -6.00
N HIS A 229 2.47 4.37 -5.23
CA HIS A 229 2.18 5.33 -4.15
C HIS A 229 1.60 6.64 -4.69
N VAL A 230 2.17 7.17 -5.77
CA VAL A 230 1.69 8.42 -6.40
C VAL A 230 0.26 8.28 -6.90
N TYR A 231 -0.06 7.21 -7.66
CA TYR A 231 -1.41 6.98 -8.16
C TYR A 231 -2.42 6.74 -7.04
N GLY A 232 -2.05 5.94 -6.05
CA GLY A 232 -2.89 5.72 -4.87
C GLY A 232 -3.19 7.02 -4.13
N PHE A 233 -2.17 7.84 -3.86
CA PHE A 233 -2.31 9.10 -3.14
C PHE A 233 -3.20 10.10 -3.89
N ILE A 234 -3.04 10.24 -5.21
CA ILE A 234 -3.89 11.11 -6.03
C ILE A 234 -5.35 10.62 -6.00
N ALA A 235 -5.59 9.31 -6.14
CA ALA A 235 -6.93 8.76 -6.03
C ALA A 235 -7.58 9.08 -4.67
N GLY A 236 -6.80 8.96 -3.59
CA GLY A 236 -7.24 9.35 -2.25
C GLY A 236 -7.54 10.84 -2.12
N MET A 237 -6.73 11.70 -2.70
CA MET A 237 -7.00 13.15 -2.72
C MET A 237 -8.33 13.47 -3.41
N ILE A 238 -8.63 12.82 -4.54
CA ILE A 238 -9.91 13.02 -5.24
C ILE A 238 -11.09 12.68 -4.32
N VAL A 239 -11.03 11.52 -3.64
CA VAL A 239 -12.07 11.13 -2.68
C VAL A 239 -12.13 12.10 -1.50
N GLY A 240 -11.00 12.53 -0.98
CA GLY A 240 -10.92 13.54 0.09
C GLY A 240 -11.58 14.88 -0.27
N LEU A 241 -11.41 15.34 -1.52
CA LEU A 241 -12.09 16.54 -2.05
C LEU A 241 -13.61 16.40 -2.04
N VAL A 242 -14.13 15.25 -2.50
CA VAL A 242 -15.56 14.97 -2.50
C VAL A 242 -16.11 14.99 -1.07
N LEU A 243 -15.44 14.32 -0.13
CA LEU A 243 -15.82 14.27 1.27
C LEU A 243 -15.80 15.66 1.95
N ARG A 244 -14.84 16.51 1.59
CA ARG A 244 -14.75 17.88 2.10
C ARG A 244 -15.89 18.75 1.58
N ARG A 245 -16.25 18.65 0.30
CA ARG A 245 -17.35 19.39 -0.32
C ARG A 245 -18.71 19.01 0.28
N SER A 246 -18.95 17.73 0.49
CA SER A 246 -20.23 17.28 1.09
C SER A 246 -20.44 17.84 2.49
N ARG A 247 -19.37 18.03 3.28
CA ARG A 247 -19.46 18.70 4.59
C ARG A 247 -19.93 20.15 4.49
N ASN A 248 -19.46 20.89 3.50
CA ASN A 248 -19.82 22.28 3.30
C ASN A 248 -21.27 22.43 2.78
N ALA A 249 -21.76 21.47 2.00
CA ALA A 249 -23.13 21.47 1.47
C ALA A 249 -24.19 21.16 2.54
N TYR A 250 -23.86 20.34 3.55
CA TYR A 250 -24.78 19.97 4.66
C TYR A 250 -24.54 20.77 5.94
N GLY A 251 -23.55 21.65 5.98
CA GLY A 251 -23.09 22.39 7.18
C GLY A 251 -23.47 23.87 7.22
N GLY A 252 -24.48 24.29 6.49
CA GLY A 252 -25.01 25.66 6.57
C GLY A 252 -25.78 26.00 7.87
N GLY A 253 -25.54 25.31 8.98
CA GLY A 253 -26.26 25.57 10.20
C GLY A 253 -25.64 24.95 11.45
N ALA A 254 -24.43 25.39 11.82
CA ALA A 254 -23.98 25.43 13.22
C ALA A 254 -22.55 25.97 13.28
N LEU A 255 -22.43 27.21 13.66
CA LEU A 255 -21.24 27.81 14.24
C LEU A 255 -20.84 27.00 15.48
N PHE A 256 -19.87 26.11 15.38
CA PHE A 256 -19.12 25.64 16.53
C PHE A 256 -17.86 26.49 16.63
N ALA A 257 -17.95 27.53 17.48
CA ALA A 257 -16.82 28.23 18.01
C ALA A 257 -15.89 27.23 18.71
N TRP A 258 -14.65 27.24 18.30
CA TRP A 258 -13.56 26.54 18.97
C TRP A 258 -13.01 27.47 20.06
N ARG A 259 -13.25 27.12 21.32
CA ARG A 259 -12.38 27.54 22.43
C ARG A 259 -11.32 26.45 22.67
#